data_4b32bfb966bda2e7008c0c715ab916ca
#
_entry.id   4b32bfb966bda2e7008c0c715ab916ca
#
_cell.length_a   1.000
_cell.length_b   1.000
_cell.length_c   1.000
_cell.angle_alpha   90.00
_cell.angle_beta   90.00
_cell.angle_gamma   90.00
#
_symmetry.space_group_name_H-M   'P 1'
#
loop_
_entity.id
_entity.type
_entity.pdbx_description
1 polymer ?
#
loop_
_entity_poly.entity_id
_entity_poly.type
_entity_poly.pdbx_seq_one_letter_code
_entity_poly.pdbx_strand_id
1 'polypeptide(L)'
;PDCTLAERLDCLRDLKSLGVQTGGGFMIGLPGETVGILADNVLLCREFDFDMIGIGPYIPNPDTPLADRPNAYADDPDMFFRAIAVLRLANPDAHIPATTAFDALIPGGRDLALQRGANVFMPNATPGPLRKNYQLYPGKPCIDEDASDCALCVQARLRALGRPIARGPGHSLKKKESQKDRDA
;
A
#
# COMPACT_ATOMS: atom_id res chain seq x y z
N PRO A 1 22.10 0.38 7.71
CA PRO A 1 21.81 -0.31 6.46
C PRO A 1 22.89 0.04 5.45
N ASP A 2 23.44 -1.00 4.81
CA ASP A 2 24.61 -0.87 3.92
C ASP A 2 24.22 -0.47 2.49
N CYS A 3 23.05 0.12 2.30
CA CYS A 3 22.50 0.47 1.00
C CYS A 3 21.84 1.86 1.02
N THR A 4 22.24 2.72 0.11
CA THR A 4 21.70 4.08 -0.04
C THR A 4 20.37 4.08 -0.80
N LEU A 5 19.63 5.19 -0.73
CA LEU A 5 18.41 5.37 -1.55
C LEU A 5 18.75 5.29 -3.05
N ALA A 6 19.86 5.91 -3.49
CA ALA A 6 20.27 5.90 -4.88
C ALA A 6 20.47 4.47 -5.41
N GLU A 7 21.20 3.63 -4.68
CA GLU A 7 21.43 2.23 -5.07
C GLU A 7 20.11 1.43 -5.16
N ARG A 8 19.16 1.69 -4.27
CA ARG A 8 17.83 1.05 -4.33
C ARG A 8 17.04 1.50 -5.57
N LEU A 9 17.10 2.78 -5.90
CA LEU A 9 16.43 3.32 -7.07
C LEU A 9 17.08 2.80 -8.36
N ASP A 10 18.40 2.67 -8.41
CA ASP A 10 19.10 2.08 -9.55
C ASP A 10 18.72 0.61 -9.77
N CYS A 11 18.66 -0.19 -8.68
CA CYS A 11 18.19 -1.57 -8.76
C CYS A 11 16.75 -1.66 -9.32
N LEU A 12 15.85 -0.73 -8.95
CA LEU A 12 14.49 -0.69 -9.50
C LEU A 12 14.48 -0.32 -10.99
N ARG A 13 15.36 0.59 -11.43
CA ARG A 13 15.54 0.92 -12.86
C ARG A 13 16.03 -0.28 -13.65
N ASP A 14 17.00 -1.01 -13.12
CA ASP A 14 17.54 -2.23 -13.75
C ASP A 14 16.45 -3.31 -13.91
N LEU A 15 15.69 -3.58 -12.83
CA LEU A 15 14.56 -4.52 -12.88
C LEU A 15 13.51 -4.11 -13.93
N LYS A 16 13.19 -2.82 -13.99
CA LYS A 16 12.22 -2.30 -14.96
C LYS A 16 12.75 -2.43 -16.40
N SER A 17 14.04 -2.20 -16.63
CA SER A 17 14.67 -2.38 -17.95
C SER A 17 14.59 -3.83 -18.46
N LEU A 18 14.55 -4.79 -17.55
CA LEU A 18 14.37 -6.22 -17.84
C LEU A 18 12.90 -6.63 -18.00
N GLY A 19 11.95 -5.68 -18.00
CA GLY A 19 10.52 -5.94 -18.13
C GLY A 19 9.85 -6.55 -16.88
N VAL A 20 10.52 -6.50 -15.73
CA VAL A 20 9.95 -6.92 -14.45
C VAL A 20 8.93 -5.88 -13.98
N GLN A 21 7.77 -6.32 -13.47
CA GLN A 21 6.84 -5.42 -12.77
C GLN A 21 7.49 -4.93 -11.49
N THR A 22 7.60 -3.61 -11.36
CA THR A 22 8.27 -3.00 -10.22
C THR A 22 7.29 -2.31 -9.28
N GLY A 23 7.63 -2.32 -7.98
CA GLY A 23 6.84 -1.64 -6.96
C GLY A 23 7.73 -0.91 -5.97
N GLY A 24 7.19 0.14 -5.42
CA GLY A 24 7.79 0.93 -4.36
C GLY A 24 6.71 1.41 -3.39
N GLY A 25 7.08 2.39 -2.57
CA GLY A 25 6.11 2.98 -1.67
C GLY A 25 6.77 3.74 -0.52
N PHE A 26 5.92 4.30 0.33
CA PHE A 26 6.35 5.09 1.48
C PHE A 26 5.31 5.04 2.61
N MET A 27 5.73 5.38 3.82
CA MET A 27 4.81 5.59 4.94
C MET A 27 4.39 7.06 4.97
N ILE A 28 3.16 7.32 5.39
CA ILE A 28 2.60 8.67 5.55
C ILE A 28 2.66 9.04 7.04
N GLY A 29 3.22 10.19 7.33
CA GLY A 29 3.28 10.73 8.69
C GLY A 29 4.49 10.27 9.48
N LEU A 30 5.60 9.96 8.84
CA LEU A 30 6.87 9.76 9.55
C LEU A 30 7.22 11.01 10.36
N PRO A 31 7.85 10.85 11.54
CA PRO A 31 8.28 11.99 12.36
C PRO A 31 9.11 12.99 11.55
N GLY A 32 8.66 14.22 11.48
CA GLY A 32 9.29 15.29 10.71
C GLY A 32 8.90 15.36 9.24
N GLU A 33 7.98 14.50 8.77
CA GLU A 33 7.43 14.62 7.41
C GLU A 33 6.64 15.93 7.26
N THR A 34 6.86 16.60 6.15
CA THR A 34 6.11 17.77 5.72
C THR A 34 5.26 17.45 4.50
N VAL A 35 4.27 18.29 4.19
CA VAL A 35 3.48 18.14 2.96
C VAL A 35 4.37 18.20 1.71
N GLY A 36 5.47 18.97 1.74
CA GLY A 36 6.46 19.01 0.67
C GLY A 36 7.13 17.64 0.45
N ILE A 37 7.63 17.01 1.53
CA ILE A 37 8.23 15.68 1.48
C ILE A 37 7.21 14.64 0.96
N LEU A 38 5.95 14.73 1.42
CA LEU A 38 4.89 13.84 0.97
C LEU A 38 4.61 14.02 -0.54
N ALA A 39 4.62 15.25 -1.02
CA ALA A 39 4.47 15.56 -2.46
C ALA A 39 5.64 15.01 -3.28
N ASP A 40 6.88 15.17 -2.80
CA ASP A 40 8.07 14.64 -3.47
C ASP A 40 8.02 13.11 -3.57
N ASN A 41 7.54 12.40 -2.54
CA ASN A 41 7.32 10.96 -2.58
C ASN A 41 6.29 10.55 -3.64
N VAL A 42 5.20 11.29 -3.80
CA VAL A 42 4.19 11.05 -4.85
C VAL A 42 4.78 11.28 -6.24
N LEU A 43 5.56 12.35 -6.42
CA LEU A 43 6.22 12.67 -7.69
C LEU A 43 7.28 11.62 -8.05
N LEU A 44 8.05 11.15 -7.08
CA LEU A 44 9.00 10.05 -7.26
C LEU A 44 8.31 8.77 -7.75
N CYS A 45 7.17 8.41 -7.17
CA CYS A 45 6.39 7.26 -7.63
C CYS A 45 5.91 7.42 -9.07
N ARG A 46 5.52 8.64 -9.47
CA ARG A 46 5.14 8.96 -10.83
C ARG A 46 6.33 8.90 -11.80
N GLU A 47 7.48 9.44 -11.43
CA GLU A 47 8.71 9.40 -12.23
C GLU A 47 9.14 7.96 -12.51
N PHE A 48 9.10 7.10 -11.49
CA PHE A 48 9.42 5.68 -11.63
C PHE A 48 8.36 4.88 -12.37
N ASP A 49 7.15 5.42 -12.51
CA ASP A 49 6.03 4.74 -13.17
C ASP A 49 5.84 3.32 -12.62
N PHE A 50 5.73 3.18 -11.30
CA PHE A 50 5.60 1.89 -10.62
C PHE A 50 4.32 1.16 -10.98
N ASP A 51 4.39 -0.17 -11.10
CA ASP A 51 3.23 -1.05 -11.28
C ASP A 51 2.40 -1.17 -9.99
N MET A 52 3.06 -1.14 -8.82
CA MET A 52 2.41 -1.14 -7.51
C MET A 52 3.04 -0.11 -6.59
N ILE A 53 2.20 0.64 -5.87
CA ILE A 53 2.67 1.65 -4.91
C ILE A 53 2.02 1.38 -3.56
N GLY A 54 2.83 0.84 -2.64
CA GLY A 54 2.42 0.59 -1.26
C GLY A 54 2.49 1.85 -0.42
N ILE A 55 1.34 2.30 0.10
CA ILE A 55 1.31 3.40 1.07
C ILE A 55 0.44 3.04 2.27
N GLY A 56 0.77 3.61 3.40
CA GLY A 56 -0.03 3.47 4.62
C GLY A 56 0.46 4.42 5.70
N PRO A 57 -0.38 4.70 6.70
CA PRO A 57 0.02 5.55 7.81
C PRO A 57 1.16 4.91 8.61
N TYR A 58 2.11 5.74 9.03
CA TYR A 58 3.08 5.36 10.04
C TYR A 58 2.37 5.15 11.38
N ILE A 59 2.64 4.04 12.03
CA ILE A 59 2.15 3.70 13.38
C ILE A 59 3.37 3.45 14.25
N PRO A 60 3.56 4.22 15.35
CA PRO A 60 4.66 3.99 16.29
C PRO A 60 4.63 2.54 16.82
N ASN A 61 5.78 1.91 16.85
CA ASN A 61 5.92 0.58 17.44
C ASN A 61 6.90 0.67 18.62
N PRO A 62 6.51 0.20 19.83
CA PRO A 62 7.34 0.29 21.03
C PRO A 62 8.70 -0.40 20.92
N ASP A 63 8.83 -1.38 20.02
CA ASP A 63 10.07 -2.13 19.81
C ASP A 63 11.01 -1.48 18.77
N THR A 64 10.80 -0.20 18.44
CA THR A 64 11.60 0.50 17.43
C THR A 64 12.21 1.80 17.99
N PRO A 65 13.28 2.33 17.36
CA PRO A 65 13.89 3.60 17.75
C PRO A 65 12.94 4.82 17.66
N LEU A 66 11.78 4.67 17.02
CA LEU A 66 10.77 5.71 16.84
C LEU A 66 9.54 5.51 17.75
N ALA A 67 9.65 4.68 18.80
CA ALA A 67 8.55 4.31 19.69
C ALA A 67 7.78 5.53 20.25
N ASP A 68 8.52 6.56 20.69
CA ASP A 68 7.96 7.76 21.33
C ASP A 68 7.72 8.91 20.34
N ARG A 69 7.79 8.64 19.04
CA ARG A 69 7.60 9.66 18.01
C ARG A 69 6.21 9.54 17.39
N PRO A 70 5.32 10.52 17.59
CA PRO A 70 3.97 10.48 17.02
C PRO A 70 3.99 10.58 15.49
N ASN A 71 2.91 10.11 14.86
CA ASN A 71 2.67 10.37 13.46
C ASN A 71 2.55 11.89 13.22
N ALA A 72 3.20 12.41 12.16
CA ALA A 72 3.19 13.83 11.84
C ALA A 72 1.78 14.39 11.53
N TYR A 73 0.83 13.51 11.18
CA TYR A 73 -0.57 13.86 10.88
C TYR A 73 -1.55 13.21 11.85
N ALA A 74 -1.13 12.95 13.11
CA ALA A 74 -2.00 12.32 14.11
C ALA A 74 -3.29 13.12 14.35
N ASP A 75 -3.22 14.44 14.28
CA ASP A 75 -4.34 15.37 14.46
C ASP A 75 -5.13 15.64 13.15
N ASP A 76 -4.68 15.13 12.01
CA ASP A 76 -5.34 15.28 10.71
C ASP A 76 -5.36 13.94 9.94
N PRO A 77 -6.15 12.96 10.37
CA PRO A 77 -6.21 11.64 9.73
C PRO A 77 -6.73 11.67 8.28
N ASP A 78 -7.41 12.75 7.87
CA ASP A 78 -7.81 12.94 6.47
C ASP A 78 -6.61 13.08 5.53
N MET A 79 -5.45 13.48 6.03
CA MET A 79 -4.22 13.56 5.24
C MET A 79 -3.85 12.21 4.61
N PHE A 80 -4.07 11.10 5.31
CA PHE A 80 -3.81 9.76 4.77
C PHE A 80 -4.64 9.48 3.52
N PHE A 81 -5.91 9.87 3.52
CA PHE A 81 -6.82 9.65 2.40
C PHE A 81 -6.61 10.65 1.28
N ARG A 82 -6.26 11.90 1.60
CA ARG A 82 -5.83 12.88 0.60
C ARG A 82 -4.59 12.40 -0.15
N ALA A 83 -3.60 11.83 0.56
CA ALA A 83 -2.40 11.27 -0.04
C ALA A 83 -2.73 10.12 -1.02
N ILE A 84 -3.64 9.19 -0.66
CA ILE A 84 -4.09 8.15 -1.58
C ILE A 84 -4.75 8.74 -2.84
N ALA A 85 -5.62 9.73 -2.66
CA ALA A 85 -6.33 10.34 -3.78
C ALA A 85 -5.36 11.05 -4.74
N VAL A 86 -4.43 11.83 -4.22
CA VAL A 86 -3.39 12.50 -5.02
C VAL A 86 -2.48 11.49 -5.69
N LEU A 87 -2.07 10.43 -4.98
CA LEU A 87 -1.26 9.36 -5.54
C LEU A 87 -1.98 8.67 -6.71
N ARG A 88 -3.29 8.39 -6.59
CA ARG A 88 -4.10 7.81 -7.67
C ARG A 88 -4.18 8.75 -8.88
N LEU A 89 -4.38 10.04 -8.68
CA LEU A 89 -4.41 11.01 -9.77
C LEU A 89 -3.06 11.11 -10.49
N ALA A 90 -1.96 11.02 -9.74
CA ALA A 90 -0.61 11.06 -10.30
C ALA A 90 -0.20 9.74 -10.97
N ASN A 91 -0.80 8.60 -10.57
CA ASN A 91 -0.46 7.24 -11.03
C ASN A 91 -1.76 6.46 -11.35
N PRO A 92 -2.47 6.79 -12.45
CA PRO A 92 -3.81 6.26 -12.73
C PRO A 92 -3.85 4.75 -12.93
N ASP A 93 -2.78 4.16 -13.46
CA ASP A 93 -2.71 2.73 -13.81
C ASP A 93 -1.96 1.86 -12.79
N ALA A 94 -1.48 2.45 -11.68
CA ALA A 94 -0.78 1.70 -10.64
C ALA A 94 -1.75 0.91 -9.75
N HIS A 95 -1.30 -0.23 -9.25
CA HIS A 95 -1.93 -0.90 -8.12
C HIS A 95 -1.59 -0.17 -6.82
N ILE A 96 -2.62 0.25 -6.07
CA ILE A 96 -2.46 0.92 -4.77
C ILE A 96 -3.20 0.09 -3.72
N PRO A 97 -2.48 -0.59 -2.81
CA PRO A 97 -3.09 -1.38 -1.76
C PRO A 97 -3.76 -0.52 -0.68
N ALA A 98 -4.95 -0.93 -0.25
CA ALA A 98 -5.54 -0.51 1.02
C ALA A 98 -4.87 -1.32 2.15
N THR A 99 -3.78 -0.79 2.72
CA THR A 99 -2.96 -1.52 3.70
C THR A 99 -3.67 -1.68 5.05
N THR A 100 -3.32 -2.71 5.80
CA THR A 100 -3.93 -3.00 7.12
C THR A 100 -3.71 -1.90 8.15
N ALA A 101 -2.68 -1.06 7.97
CA ALA A 101 -2.42 0.08 8.83
C ALA A 101 -3.57 1.10 8.87
N PHE A 102 -4.34 1.24 7.80
CA PHE A 102 -5.54 2.10 7.80
C PHE A 102 -6.61 1.60 8.77
N ASP A 103 -6.88 0.29 8.81
CA ASP A 103 -7.86 -0.28 9.75
C ASP A 103 -7.34 -0.26 11.21
N ALA A 104 -6.02 -0.25 11.42
CA ALA A 104 -5.44 -0.16 12.74
C ALA A 104 -5.61 1.24 13.38
N LEU A 105 -5.61 2.29 12.55
CA LEU A 105 -5.81 3.67 13.04
C LEU A 105 -7.26 4.11 13.00
N ILE A 106 -8.02 3.69 11.98
CA ILE A 106 -9.38 4.20 11.73
C ILE A 106 -10.28 3.00 11.44
N PRO A 107 -11.36 2.78 12.22
CA PRO A 107 -12.34 1.76 11.90
C PRO A 107 -12.85 1.89 10.46
N GLY A 108 -12.73 0.83 9.66
CA GLY A 108 -13.10 0.86 8.23
C GLY A 108 -12.13 1.63 7.35
N GLY A 109 -10.93 1.93 7.82
CA GLY A 109 -9.94 2.73 7.10
C GLY A 109 -9.56 2.17 5.73
N ARG A 110 -9.48 0.82 5.57
CA ARG A 110 -9.27 0.21 4.26
C ARG A 110 -10.42 0.44 3.29
N ASP A 111 -11.66 0.47 3.77
CA ASP A 111 -12.83 0.74 2.95
C ASP A 111 -12.80 2.19 2.46
N LEU A 112 -12.45 3.12 3.34
CA LEU A 112 -12.24 4.52 2.98
C LEU A 112 -11.10 4.68 1.97
N ALA A 113 -10.00 3.95 2.14
CA ALA A 113 -8.88 3.97 1.19
C ALA A 113 -9.31 3.47 -0.20
N LEU A 114 -10.12 2.39 -0.28
CA LEU A 114 -10.67 1.90 -1.54
C LEU A 114 -11.59 2.94 -2.21
N GLN A 115 -12.38 3.67 -1.45
CA GLN A 115 -13.26 4.73 -1.98
C GLN A 115 -12.48 5.94 -2.51
N ARG A 116 -11.24 6.13 -2.08
CA ARG A 116 -10.39 7.30 -2.39
C ARG A 116 -9.22 7.02 -3.32
N GLY A 117 -9.15 5.83 -3.93
CA GLY A 117 -8.16 5.57 -4.99
C GLY A 117 -7.37 4.28 -4.85
N ALA A 118 -7.38 3.61 -3.69
CA ALA A 118 -6.84 2.26 -3.59
C ALA A 118 -7.68 1.27 -4.43
N ASN A 119 -7.04 0.25 -4.98
CA ASN A 119 -7.68 -0.75 -5.83
C ASN A 119 -7.21 -2.19 -5.56
N VAL A 120 -6.38 -2.39 -4.54
CA VAL A 120 -5.94 -3.71 -4.10
C VAL A 120 -6.31 -3.92 -2.64
N PHE A 121 -6.91 -5.06 -2.34
CA PHE A 121 -7.17 -5.51 -0.99
C PHE A 121 -6.46 -6.85 -0.76
N MET A 122 -5.55 -6.90 0.20
CA MET A 122 -4.74 -8.08 0.48
C MET A 122 -5.31 -8.83 1.69
N PRO A 123 -5.85 -10.05 1.53
CA PRO A 123 -6.17 -10.92 2.65
C PRO A 123 -4.88 -11.41 3.33
N ASN A 124 -4.95 -11.69 4.62
CA ASN A 124 -3.82 -12.23 5.35
C ASN A 124 -3.72 -13.75 5.12
N ALA A 125 -2.76 -14.17 4.30
CA ALA A 125 -2.49 -15.58 4.01
C ALA A 125 -1.47 -16.24 4.96
N THR A 126 -0.94 -15.50 5.94
CA THR A 126 -0.01 -16.06 6.94
C THR A 126 -0.70 -17.18 7.74
N PRO A 127 -0.10 -18.36 7.91
CA PRO A 127 -0.68 -19.43 8.73
C PRO A 127 -0.97 -18.95 10.16
N GLY A 128 -2.14 -19.32 10.70
CA GLY A 128 -2.66 -18.86 12.00
C GLY A 128 -1.62 -18.89 13.14
N PRO A 129 -0.92 -20.01 13.37
CA PRO A 129 0.08 -20.10 14.45
C PRO A 129 1.24 -19.10 14.35
N LEU A 130 1.55 -18.63 13.13
CA LEU A 130 2.67 -17.71 12.86
C LEU A 130 2.25 -16.24 12.86
N ARG A 131 0.94 -15.93 12.83
CA ARG A 131 0.45 -14.56 12.69
C ARG A 131 0.90 -13.64 13.82
N LYS A 132 0.99 -14.15 15.04
CA LYS A 132 1.44 -13.39 16.21
C LYS A 132 2.88 -12.90 16.09
N ASN A 133 3.71 -13.57 15.28
CA ASN A 133 5.10 -13.18 15.04
C ASN A 133 5.23 -12.04 14.01
N TYR A 134 4.12 -11.66 13.36
CA TYR A 134 4.07 -10.61 12.34
C TYR A 134 3.27 -9.38 12.78
N GLN A 135 3.27 -9.08 14.06
CA GLN A 135 2.73 -7.84 14.62
C GLN A 135 3.71 -6.69 14.38
N LEU A 136 3.70 -6.13 13.18
CA LEU A 136 4.61 -5.04 12.79
C LEU A 136 4.30 -3.71 13.48
N TYR A 137 3.09 -3.56 14.03
CA TYR A 137 2.61 -2.38 14.76
C TYR A 137 1.43 -2.75 15.66
N PRO A 138 1.14 -1.96 16.71
CA PRO A 138 -0.02 -2.17 17.58
C PRO A 138 -1.34 -2.11 16.82
N GLY A 139 -2.30 -2.95 17.23
CA GLY A 139 -3.64 -2.96 16.63
C GLY A 139 -3.72 -3.53 15.20
N LYS A 140 -2.69 -4.23 14.73
CA LYS A 140 -2.73 -4.88 13.42
C LYS A 140 -3.92 -5.85 13.35
N PRO A 141 -4.83 -5.69 12.37
CA PRO A 141 -6.02 -6.55 12.24
C PRO A 141 -5.69 -7.94 11.71
N CYS A 142 -6.65 -8.87 11.81
CA CYS A 142 -6.59 -10.23 11.25
C CYS A 142 -5.47 -11.09 11.84
N ILE A 143 -5.25 -11.02 13.17
CA ILE A 143 -4.23 -11.82 13.86
C ILE A 143 -4.78 -13.17 14.31
N ASP A 144 -6.04 -13.21 14.76
CA ASP A 144 -6.66 -14.40 15.35
C ASP A 144 -7.58 -15.17 14.37
N GLU A 145 -7.76 -14.67 13.16
CA GLU A 145 -8.56 -15.29 12.09
C GLU A 145 -7.72 -16.28 11.28
N ASP A 146 -8.34 -17.24 10.62
CA ASP A 146 -7.64 -18.05 9.62
C ASP A 146 -7.64 -17.38 8.23
N ALA A 147 -6.98 -18.01 7.23
CA ALA A 147 -6.86 -17.43 5.90
C ALA A 147 -8.18 -17.47 5.12
N SER A 148 -9.05 -18.48 5.39
CA SER A 148 -10.36 -18.62 4.74
C SER A 148 -11.32 -17.56 5.27
N ASP A 149 -11.34 -17.33 6.59
CA ASP A 149 -12.17 -16.29 7.21
C ASP A 149 -11.78 -14.91 6.70
N CYS A 150 -10.48 -14.64 6.58
CA CYS A 150 -9.98 -13.39 6.05
C CYS A 150 -10.41 -13.18 4.59
N ALA A 151 -10.39 -14.22 3.75
CA ALA A 151 -10.83 -14.13 2.36
C ALA A 151 -12.33 -13.86 2.25
N LEU A 152 -13.17 -14.51 3.07
CA LEU A 152 -14.62 -14.28 3.12
C LEU A 152 -14.95 -12.86 3.60
N CYS A 153 -14.26 -12.39 4.64
CA CYS A 153 -14.39 -11.02 5.14
C CYS A 153 -14.07 -9.99 4.03
N VAL A 154 -12.98 -10.17 3.30
CA VAL A 154 -12.61 -9.30 2.17
C VAL A 154 -13.70 -9.29 1.10
N GLN A 155 -14.22 -10.46 0.71
CA GLN A 155 -15.32 -10.54 -0.27
C GLN A 155 -16.58 -9.81 0.19
N ALA A 156 -16.97 -9.97 1.46
CA ALA A 156 -18.13 -9.30 2.03
C ALA A 156 -17.96 -7.77 2.03
N ARG A 157 -16.78 -7.27 2.42
CA ARG A 157 -16.46 -5.84 2.42
C ARG A 157 -16.51 -5.26 1.00
N LEU A 158 -15.89 -5.92 0.02
CA LEU A 158 -15.89 -5.45 -1.37
C LEU A 158 -17.29 -5.42 -1.97
N ARG A 159 -18.14 -6.42 -1.66
CA ARG A 159 -19.55 -6.43 -2.08
C ARG A 159 -20.33 -5.27 -1.45
N ALA A 160 -20.15 -5.01 -0.15
CA ALA A 160 -20.79 -3.90 0.54
C ALA A 160 -20.40 -2.53 -0.05
N LEU A 161 -19.16 -2.40 -0.56
CA LEU A 161 -18.67 -1.21 -1.25
C LEU A 161 -19.11 -1.13 -2.73
N GLY A 162 -19.83 -2.12 -3.24
CA GLY A 162 -20.20 -2.20 -4.66
C GLY A 162 -18.98 -2.36 -5.60
N ARG A 163 -17.85 -2.89 -5.09
CA ARG A 163 -16.62 -3.05 -5.87
C ARG A 163 -16.52 -4.48 -6.40
N PRO A 164 -16.37 -4.65 -7.72
CA PRO A 164 -16.16 -5.97 -8.31
C PRO A 164 -14.77 -6.51 -7.95
N ILE A 165 -14.68 -7.83 -7.79
CA ILE A 165 -13.39 -8.51 -7.64
C ILE A 165 -12.88 -8.85 -9.04
N ALA A 166 -11.67 -8.40 -9.36
CA ALA A 166 -11.02 -8.75 -10.62
C ALA A 166 -10.73 -10.26 -10.70
N ARG A 167 -10.79 -10.80 -11.90
CA ARG A 167 -10.41 -12.19 -12.19
C ARG A 167 -9.03 -12.24 -12.83
N GLY A 168 -8.27 -13.26 -12.52
CA GLY A 168 -6.95 -13.49 -13.09
C GLY A 168 -5.80 -13.17 -12.10
N PRO A 169 -4.55 -13.21 -12.56
CA PRO A 169 -3.36 -13.13 -11.71
C PRO A 169 -3.05 -11.74 -11.16
N GLY A 170 -3.81 -10.70 -11.50
CA GLY A 170 -3.63 -9.34 -10.96
C GLY A 170 -2.37 -8.63 -11.48
N HIS A 171 -1.96 -8.90 -12.70
CA HIS A 171 -0.88 -8.14 -13.34
C HIS A 171 -1.18 -6.64 -13.41
N SER A 172 -0.13 -5.84 -13.48
CA SER A 172 -0.23 -4.40 -13.73
C SER A 172 -1.13 -4.11 -14.94
N LEU A 173 -1.96 -3.09 -14.85
CA LEU A 173 -2.81 -2.64 -15.96
C LEU A 173 -1.99 -2.26 -17.19
N LYS A 174 -0.76 -1.76 -16.98
CA LYS A 174 0.20 -1.42 -18.03
C LYS A 174 0.63 -2.64 -18.87
N LYS A 175 0.70 -3.86 -18.26
CA LYS A 175 1.05 -5.10 -18.98
C LYS A 175 -0.06 -5.64 -19.88
N LYS A 176 -1.32 -5.28 -19.65
CA LYS A 176 -2.43 -5.71 -20.50
C LYS A 176 -2.37 -5.09 -21.90
N GLU A 177 -1.87 -3.88 -22.03
CA GLU A 177 -1.65 -3.24 -23.35
C GLU A 177 -0.51 -3.91 -24.10
N SER A 178 0.61 -4.24 -23.44
CA SER A 178 1.75 -4.92 -24.09
C SER A 178 1.45 -6.35 -24.56
N GLN A 179 0.41 -6.99 -24.06
CA GLN A 179 0.01 -8.34 -24.46
C GLN A 179 -0.95 -8.33 -25.66
N LYS A 180 -1.79 -7.28 -25.79
CA LYS A 180 -2.60 -7.05 -26.99
C LYS A 180 -1.74 -6.73 -28.20
N ASP A 181 -0.64 -6.01 -28.02
CA ASP A 181 0.30 -5.66 -29.08
C ASP A 181 1.17 -6.84 -29.53
N ARG A 182 1.22 -7.95 -28.78
CA ARG A 182 1.93 -9.18 -29.16
C ARG A 182 1.06 -10.21 -29.84
N ASP A 183 -0.24 -10.12 -29.70
CA ASP A 183 -1.23 -11.03 -30.30
C ASP A 183 -1.89 -10.39 -31.56
N ALA A 184 -1.45 -9.17 -31.94
CA ALA A 184 -1.83 -8.47 -33.17
C ALA A 184 -0.70 -8.49 -34.18
#